data_1cd738f1132c5cec9d7338c8c8167822
#
_entry.id   1cd738f1132c5cec9d7338c8c8167822
#
_cell.length_a   1.000
_cell.length_b   1.000
_cell.length_c   1.000
_cell.angle_alpha   90.00
_cell.angle_beta   90.00
_cell.angle_gamma   90.00
#
_symmetry.space_group_name_H-M   'P 1'
#
loop_
_entity.id
_entity.type
_entity.pdbx_description
1 polymer ?
#
loop_
_entity_poly.entity_id
_entity_poly.type
_entity_poly.pdbx_seq_one_letter_code
_entity_poly.pdbx_strand_id
1 'polypeptide(L)'
;LLGIEAVRPGGHIGDIGEAIQSYAESERCSVVRDFCGHGVGKLFHDAPNILHYGRRGEGAEMKPGMIFTIEPMINLGRPHVKILNDGWTAVTRDRTLSAQYEHTLGVTEDGYEVFTHSPGGLDTPGIAFEREPASAE
;
A
#
# COMPACT_ATOMS: atom_id res chain seq x y z
N LEU A 1 4.13 0.60 5.84
CA LEU A 1 5.17 -0.25 6.47
C LEU A 1 4.73 -1.72 6.54
N LEU A 2 3.58 -2.07 7.14
CA LEU A 2 3.13 -3.47 7.30
C LEU A 2 3.12 -4.28 5.99
N GLY A 3 2.75 -3.66 4.87
CA GLY A 3 2.84 -4.30 3.55
C GLY A 3 4.28 -4.60 3.14
N ILE A 4 5.21 -3.71 3.47
CA ILE A 4 6.64 -3.88 3.19
C ILE A 4 7.20 -5.02 4.06
N GLU A 5 6.84 -5.08 5.32
CA GLU A 5 7.27 -6.12 6.28
C GLU A 5 6.78 -7.53 5.88
N ALA A 6 5.71 -7.61 5.07
CA ALA A 6 5.23 -8.88 4.52
C ALA A 6 6.06 -9.40 3.34
N VAL A 7 6.96 -8.59 2.78
CA VAL A 7 7.79 -8.96 1.63
C VAL A 7 8.91 -9.91 2.05
N ARG A 8 8.97 -11.07 1.40
CA ARG A 8 10.02 -12.06 1.61
C ARG A 8 10.10 -13.01 0.41
N PRO A 9 11.26 -13.59 0.12
CA PRO A 9 11.36 -14.62 -0.89
C PRO A 9 10.48 -15.83 -0.54
N GLY A 10 9.76 -16.38 -1.54
CA GLY A 10 8.82 -17.48 -1.36
C GLY A 10 7.45 -17.09 -0.77
N GLY A 11 7.27 -15.84 -0.33
CA GLY A 11 5.95 -15.30 0.00
C GLY A 11 5.14 -14.98 -1.27
N HIS A 12 3.90 -14.54 -1.12
CA HIS A 12 3.01 -14.22 -2.24
C HIS A 12 2.55 -12.76 -2.17
N ILE A 13 2.20 -12.19 -3.33
CA ILE A 13 1.70 -10.81 -3.40
C ILE A 13 0.48 -10.60 -2.50
N GLY A 14 -0.38 -11.61 -2.35
CA GLY A 14 -1.52 -11.57 -1.44
C GLY A 14 -1.16 -11.39 0.03
N ASP A 15 0.06 -11.74 0.46
CA ASP A 15 0.53 -11.51 1.82
C ASP A 15 0.64 -10.00 2.11
N ILE A 16 1.12 -9.23 1.12
CA ILE A 16 1.19 -7.76 1.16
C ILE A 16 -0.22 -7.18 1.27
N GLY A 17 -1.12 -7.62 0.37
CA GLY A 17 -2.49 -7.14 0.32
C GLY A 17 -3.27 -7.41 1.61
N GLU A 18 -3.13 -8.62 2.16
CA GLU A 18 -3.76 -8.98 3.43
C GLU A 18 -3.25 -8.12 4.59
N ALA A 19 -1.94 -7.93 4.70
CA ALA A 19 -1.35 -7.13 5.77
C ALA A 19 -1.86 -5.68 5.75
N ILE A 20 -1.92 -5.07 4.58
CA ILE A 20 -2.42 -3.69 4.40
C ILE A 20 -3.92 -3.61 4.71
N GLN A 21 -4.71 -4.48 4.09
CA GLN A 21 -6.17 -4.48 4.22
C GLN A 21 -6.61 -4.72 5.65
N SER A 22 -6.08 -5.75 6.30
CA SER A 22 -6.46 -6.11 7.67
C SER A 22 -6.20 -4.98 8.65
N TYR A 23 -5.05 -4.30 8.51
CA TYR A 23 -4.74 -3.15 9.36
C TYR A 23 -5.65 -1.96 9.07
N ALA A 24 -5.84 -1.58 7.80
CA ALA A 24 -6.70 -0.46 7.42
C ALA A 24 -8.13 -0.66 7.92
N GLU A 25 -8.68 -1.87 7.75
CA GLU A 25 -10.04 -2.20 8.20
C GLU A 25 -10.16 -2.21 9.73
N SER A 26 -9.13 -2.65 10.47
CA SER A 26 -9.10 -2.58 11.93
C SER A 26 -9.14 -1.13 12.45
N GLU A 27 -8.57 -0.20 11.68
CA GLU A 27 -8.60 1.25 11.95
C GLU A 27 -9.85 1.95 11.37
N ARG A 28 -10.84 1.17 10.91
CA ARG A 28 -12.08 1.67 10.28
C ARG A 28 -11.83 2.48 9.01
N CYS A 29 -10.73 2.22 8.33
CA CYS A 29 -10.41 2.74 7.02
C CYS A 29 -10.72 1.71 5.93
N SER A 30 -10.66 2.10 4.68
CA SER A 30 -10.79 1.19 3.55
C SER A 30 -9.64 1.35 2.57
N VAL A 31 -9.32 0.26 1.88
CA VAL A 31 -8.31 0.25 0.81
C VAL A 31 -9.01 0.44 -0.53
N VAL A 32 -8.54 1.41 -1.32
CA VAL A 32 -8.99 1.62 -2.70
C VAL A 32 -8.59 0.42 -3.54
N ARG A 33 -9.52 -0.07 -4.40
CA ARG A 33 -9.32 -1.28 -5.22
C ARG A 33 -9.11 -0.99 -6.70
N ASP A 34 -9.33 0.25 -7.12
CA ASP A 34 -9.24 0.67 -8.52
C ASP A 34 -7.78 0.92 -8.95
N PHE A 35 -6.85 0.96 -7.99
CA PHE A 35 -5.42 1.16 -8.21
C PHE A 35 -4.61 0.09 -7.49
N CYS A 36 -3.42 -0.16 -8.01
CA CYS A 36 -2.49 -1.13 -7.44
C CYS A 36 -1.05 -0.66 -7.65
N GLY A 37 -0.13 -1.21 -6.89
CA GLY A 37 1.29 -1.15 -7.19
C GLY A 37 1.63 -2.04 -8.39
N HIS A 38 2.84 -1.94 -8.85
CA HIS A 38 3.29 -2.57 -10.10
C HIS A 38 4.75 -3.02 -10.03
N GLY A 39 5.10 -3.99 -10.85
CA GLY A 39 6.50 -4.31 -11.11
C GLY A 39 7.22 -3.13 -11.74
N VAL A 40 8.52 -3.03 -11.45
CA VAL A 40 9.43 -2.03 -12.03
C VAL A 40 10.58 -2.77 -12.70
N GLY A 41 10.77 -2.53 -13.99
CA GLY A 41 11.81 -3.16 -14.76
C GLY A 41 12.32 -2.24 -15.88
N LYS A 42 12.42 -2.79 -17.09
CA LYS A 42 12.70 -1.97 -18.27
C LYS A 42 11.57 -0.98 -18.58
N LEU A 43 10.35 -1.36 -18.20
CA LEU A 43 9.18 -0.50 -18.22
C LEU A 43 8.94 0.03 -16.80
N PHE A 44 8.47 1.28 -16.71
CA PHE A 44 8.15 1.87 -15.40
C PHE A 44 6.98 1.14 -14.73
N HIS A 45 5.91 0.85 -15.49
CA HIS A 45 4.81 0.01 -15.04
C HIS A 45 4.93 -1.36 -15.72
N ASP A 46 5.24 -2.39 -14.98
CA ASP A 46 5.43 -3.75 -15.47
C ASP A 46 4.69 -4.76 -14.56
N ALA A 47 4.57 -5.98 -15.00
CA ALA A 47 4.04 -7.07 -14.18
C ALA A 47 5.01 -7.42 -13.02
N PRO A 48 4.49 -7.95 -11.91
CA PRO A 48 3.09 -8.20 -11.59
C PRO A 48 2.36 -6.98 -11.03
N ASN A 49 1.02 -7.00 -11.03
CA ASN A 49 0.23 -6.06 -10.24
C ASN A 49 0.36 -6.39 -8.76
N ILE A 50 0.60 -5.37 -7.93
CA ILE A 50 0.72 -5.49 -6.47
C ILE A 50 -0.57 -4.96 -5.85
N LEU A 51 -1.51 -5.85 -5.58
CA LEU A 51 -2.76 -5.49 -4.94
C LEU A 51 -2.54 -5.18 -3.47
N HIS A 52 -3.18 -4.11 -2.98
CA HIS A 52 -3.11 -3.69 -1.58
C HIS A 52 -4.24 -4.30 -0.72
N TYR A 53 -4.88 -5.34 -1.24
CA TYR A 53 -5.91 -6.17 -0.61
C TYR A 53 -5.79 -7.60 -1.12
N GLY A 54 -6.34 -8.56 -0.42
CA GLY A 54 -6.31 -9.96 -0.84
C GLY A 54 -6.20 -10.93 0.32
N ARG A 55 -5.65 -12.10 0.04
CA ARG A 55 -5.50 -13.18 1.00
C ARG A 55 -4.07 -13.73 0.99
N ARG A 56 -3.61 -14.10 2.16
CA ARG A 56 -2.31 -14.75 2.33
C ARG A 56 -2.16 -15.97 1.44
N GLY A 57 -1.00 -16.09 0.82
CA GLY A 57 -0.65 -17.22 -0.04
C GLY A 57 -1.26 -17.17 -1.44
N GLU A 58 -2.01 -16.11 -1.79
CA GLU A 58 -2.57 -15.93 -3.13
C GLU A 58 -1.71 -15.00 -4.01
N GLY A 59 -1.84 -15.14 -5.32
CA GLY A 59 -1.14 -14.33 -6.31
C GLY A 59 0.26 -14.84 -6.65
N ALA A 60 1.05 -14.01 -7.31
CA ALA A 60 2.39 -14.36 -7.73
C ALA A 60 3.32 -14.57 -6.53
N GLU A 61 4.19 -15.58 -6.63
CA GLU A 61 5.26 -15.82 -5.67
C GLU A 61 6.33 -14.74 -5.80
N MET A 62 6.75 -14.17 -4.68
CA MET A 62 7.84 -13.20 -4.61
C MET A 62 9.19 -13.91 -4.70
N LYS A 63 10.01 -13.53 -5.69
CA LYS A 63 11.31 -14.13 -5.95
C LYS A 63 12.43 -13.10 -5.82
N PRO A 64 13.62 -13.50 -5.34
CA PRO A 64 14.77 -12.61 -5.33
C PRO A 64 15.01 -11.95 -6.69
N GLY A 65 15.32 -10.66 -6.67
CA GLY A 65 15.51 -9.85 -7.88
C GLY A 65 14.23 -9.21 -8.43
N MET A 66 13.04 -9.53 -7.91
CA MET A 66 11.82 -8.78 -8.26
C MET A 66 11.87 -7.39 -7.64
N ILE A 67 11.52 -6.38 -8.42
CA ILE A 67 11.39 -4.98 -7.99
C ILE A 67 9.97 -4.53 -8.28
N PHE A 68 9.33 -3.90 -7.31
CA PHE A 68 7.95 -3.43 -7.44
C PHE A 68 7.62 -2.31 -6.47
N THR A 69 6.47 -1.64 -6.67
CA THR A 69 5.95 -0.61 -5.78
C THR A 69 4.91 -1.16 -4.81
N ILE A 70 4.87 -0.57 -3.61
CA ILE A 70 3.76 -0.69 -2.67
C ILE A 70 3.27 0.73 -2.40
N GLU A 71 2.02 1.02 -2.81
CA GLU A 71 1.49 2.38 -2.91
C GLU A 71 0.00 2.47 -2.50
N PRO A 72 -0.41 1.94 -1.36
CA PRO A 72 -1.82 1.86 -1.00
C PRO A 72 -2.46 3.25 -0.88
N MET A 73 -3.67 3.37 -1.42
CA MET A 73 -4.58 4.50 -1.17
C MET A 73 -5.55 4.09 -0.07
N ILE A 74 -5.54 4.82 1.04
CA ILE A 74 -6.35 4.53 2.25
C ILE A 74 -7.36 5.64 2.45
N ASN A 75 -8.64 5.28 2.45
CA ASN A 75 -9.76 6.20 2.66
C ASN A 75 -10.31 6.10 4.10
N LEU A 76 -10.67 7.22 4.70
CA LEU A 76 -11.42 7.23 5.99
C LEU A 76 -12.87 6.75 5.84
N GLY A 77 -13.39 6.66 4.61
CA GLY A 77 -14.74 6.19 4.33
C GLY A 77 -14.75 4.92 3.48
N ARG A 78 -15.58 4.93 2.44
CA ARG A 78 -15.75 3.78 1.53
C ARG A 78 -14.60 3.67 0.52
N PRO A 79 -14.31 2.47 -0.01
CA PRO A 79 -13.19 2.25 -0.93
C PRO A 79 -13.38 2.85 -2.33
N HIS A 80 -14.59 3.32 -2.64
CA HIS A 80 -14.94 3.74 -3.99
C HIS A 80 -14.39 5.12 -4.35
N VAL A 81 -13.83 5.22 -5.53
CA VAL A 81 -13.31 6.47 -6.11
C VAL A 81 -14.05 6.83 -7.41
N LYS A 82 -13.83 8.02 -7.90
CA LYS A 82 -14.21 8.46 -9.25
C LYS A 82 -13.07 9.25 -9.87
N ILE A 83 -12.89 9.10 -11.17
CA ILE A 83 -11.99 9.92 -11.96
C ILE A 83 -12.75 11.18 -12.40
N LEU A 84 -12.11 12.34 -12.28
CA LEU A 84 -12.67 13.61 -12.74
C LEU A 84 -12.57 13.75 -14.27
N ASN A 85 -13.17 14.83 -14.79
CA ASN A 85 -13.25 15.08 -16.24
C ASN A 85 -11.88 15.33 -16.90
N ASP A 86 -10.84 15.60 -16.12
CA ASP A 86 -9.47 15.71 -16.63
C ASP A 86 -8.86 14.33 -17.01
N GLY A 87 -9.57 13.24 -16.70
CA GLY A 87 -9.13 11.88 -16.98
C GLY A 87 -7.98 11.38 -16.10
N TRP A 88 -7.59 12.16 -15.08
CA TRP A 88 -6.43 11.88 -14.22
C TRP A 88 -6.77 11.91 -12.73
N THR A 89 -7.39 12.98 -12.26
CA THR A 89 -7.63 13.18 -10.82
C THR A 89 -8.64 12.18 -10.29
N ALA A 90 -8.21 11.36 -9.32
CA ALA A 90 -9.06 10.45 -8.57
C ALA A 90 -9.47 11.08 -7.24
N VAL A 91 -10.76 11.03 -6.93
CA VAL A 91 -11.30 11.51 -5.65
C VAL A 91 -12.23 10.48 -5.03
N THR A 92 -12.35 10.47 -3.70
CA THR A 92 -13.30 9.60 -3.00
C THR A 92 -14.73 9.95 -3.37
N ARG A 93 -15.57 8.93 -3.62
CA ARG A 93 -16.99 9.16 -3.97
C ARG A 93 -17.79 9.78 -2.84
N ASP A 94 -17.45 9.43 -1.62
CA ASP A 94 -18.14 9.89 -0.41
C ASP A 94 -17.53 11.17 0.20
N ARG A 95 -16.51 11.75 -0.47
CA ARG A 95 -15.81 12.97 -0.07
C ARG A 95 -15.05 12.87 1.26
N THR A 96 -14.79 11.66 1.73
CA THR A 96 -13.90 11.43 2.88
C THR A 96 -12.44 11.66 2.50
N LEU A 97 -11.60 11.88 3.50
CA LEU A 97 -10.17 12.05 3.29
C LEU A 97 -9.53 10.73 2.81
N SER A 98 -8.53 10.87 1.99
CA SER A 98 -7.69 9.78 1.49
C SER A 98 -6.22 10.15 1.62
N ALA A 99 -5.39 9.16 1.86
CA ALA A 99 -3.94 9.31 1.88
C ALA A 99 -3.29 8.19 1.07
N GLN A 100 -2.17 8.52 0.41
CA GLN A 100 -1.32 7.57 -0.28
C GLN A 100 0.13 7.80 0.12
N TYR A 101 0.87 6.72 0.22
CA TYR A 101 2.31 6.74 0.36
C TYR A 101 2.91 5.57 -0.43
N GLU A 102 4.00 5.84 -1.15
CA GLU A 102 4.60 4.88 -2.07
C GLU A 102 6.06 4.60 -1.72
N HIS A 103 6.42 3.33 -1.76
CA HIS A 103 7.81 2.89 -1.81
C HIS A 103 8.05 1.93 -2.98
N THR A 104 9.23 2.07 -3.58
CA THR A 104 9.80 1.05 -4.48
C THR A 104 10.77 0.19 -3.68
N LEU A 105 10.66 -1.11 -3.82
CA LEU A 105 11.48 -2.08 -3.10
C LEU A 105 11.85 -3.27 -3.96
N GLY A 106 12.92 -3.95 -3.57
CA GLY A 106 13.38 -5.18 -4.19
C GLY A 106 13.33 -6.35 -3.21
N VAL A 107 12.99 -7.54 -3.72
CA VAL A 107 13.09 -8.80 -2.97
C VAL A 107 14.54 -9.27 -3.00
N THR A 108 15.13 -9.50 -1.83
CA THR A 108 16.49 -10.04 -1.66
C THR A 108 16.46 -11.54 -1.41
N GLU A 109 17.60 -12.19 -1.27
CA GLU A 109 17.69 -13.63 -0.96
C GLU A 109 17.10 -13.97 0.42
N ASP A 110 17.09 -13.01 1.35
CA ASP A 110 16.72 -13.22 2.75
C ASP A 110 15.61 -12.25 3.25
N GLY A 111 15.10 -11.36 2.38
CA GLY A 111 14.07 -10.40 2.77
C GLY A 111 13.76 -9.38 1.67
N TYR A 112 13.95 -8.10 1.98
CA TYR A 112 13.71 -6.99 1.05
C TYR A 112 14.65 -5.82 1.29
N GLU A 113 14.77 -4.97 0.28
CA GLU A 113 15.45 -3.67 0.36
C GLU A 113 14.54 -2.57 -0.16
N VAL A 114 14.39 -1.48 0.59
CA VAL A 114 13.59 -0.31 0.16
C VAL A 114 14.52 0.71 -0.50
N PHE A 115 14.24 1.06 -1.76
CA PHE A 115 15.10 1.97 -2.54
C PHE A 115 14.73 3.44 -2.36
N THR A 116 13.53 3.74 -1.92
CA THR A 116 12.96 5.08 -1.84
C THR A 116 12.86 5.61 -0.41
N HIS A 117 13.78 5.22 0.46
CA HIS A 117 13.85 5.81 1.80
C HIS A 117 14.05 7.32 1.74
N SER A 118 13.28 8.04 2.57
CA SER A 118 13.43 9.47 2.70
C SER A 118 14.71 9.81 3.46
N PRO A 119 15.63 10.61 2.89
CA PRO A 119 16.82 11.06 3.60
C PRO A 119 16.50 11.94 4.81
N GLY A 120 15.29 12.49 4.89
CA GLY A 120 14.79 13.29 6.01
C GLY A 120 14.14 12.48 7.13
N GLY A 121 14.12 11.15 7.05
CA GLY A 121 13.48 10.28 8.05
C GLY A 121 11.94 10.35 8.07
N LEU A 122 11.32 10.81 6.99
CA LEU A 122 9.87 10.93 6.87
C LEU A 122 9.16 9.57 6.71
N ASP A 123 9.92 8.50 6.50
CA ASP A 123 9.39 7.14 6.35
C ASP A 123 8.98 6.52 7.69
N THR A 124 9.52 7.04 8.78
CA THR A 124 9.13 6.61 10.12
C THR A 124 7.95 7.44 10.60
N PRO A 125 6.88 6.81 11.11
CA PRO A 125 5.78 7.53 11.71
C PRO A 125 6.28 8.24 12.99
N GLY A 126 6.86 9.43 12.81
CA GLY A 126 7.33 10.29 13.89
C GLY A 126 6.23 11.11 14.55
N ILE A 127 4.99 10.94 14.12
CA ILE A 127 3.83 11.63 14.67
C ILE A 127 2.93 10.58 15.31
N ALA A 128 3.15 10.33 16.59
CA ALA A 128 2.10 9.78 17.42
C ALA A 128 0.98 10.84 17.46
N PHE A 129 -0.09 10.65 16.69
CA PHE A 129 -1.31 11.37 16.94
C PHE A 129 -1.82 10.85 18.30
N GLU A 130 -1.58 11.62 19.36
CA GLU A 130 -2.32 11.45 20.60
C GLU A 130 -3.78 11.71 20.25
N ARG A 131 -4.57 10.65 20.22
CA ARG A 131 -6.03 10.78 20.13
C ARG A 131 -6.47 11.46 21.42
N GLU A 132 -6.98 12.69 21.34
CA GLU A 132 -7.74 13.23 22.44
C GLU A 132 -8.85 12.22 22.78
N PRO A 133 -9.01 11.86 24.07
CA PRO A 133 -10.08 10.98 24.48
C PRO A 133 -11.39 11.64 24.07
N ALA A 134 -12.25 10.90 23.34
CA ALA A 134 -13.59 11.36 23.01
C ALA A 134 -14.24 11.83 24.30
N SER A 135 -14.55 13.14 24.38
CA SER A 135 -15.31 13.70 25.47
C SER A 135 -16.62 12.92 25.56
N ALA A 136 -16.81 12.21 26.66
CA ALA A 136 -18.07 11.56 26.98
C ALA A 136 -19.11 12.65 27.24
N GLU A 137 -20.09 12.79 26.34
CA GLU A 137 -21.39 13.40 26.59
C GLU A 137 -22.44 12.31 26.78
#